data_302007527c8f8958efc2a676d7acd97f
#
_entry.id   302007527c8f8958efc2a676d7acd97f
#
_cell.length_a   1.000
_cell.length_b   1.000
_cell.length_c   1.000
_cell.angle_alpha   90.00
_cell.angle_beta   90.00
_cell.angle_gamma   90.00
#
_symmetry.space_group_name_H-M   'P 1'
#
loop_
_entity.id
_entity.type
_entity.pdbx_description
1 polymer ?
#
loop_
_entity_poly.entity_id
_entity_poly.type
_entity_poly.pdbx_seq_one_letter_code
_entity_poly.pdbx_strand_id
1 'polypeptide(L)'
;IDDLRAAVPALILRHNLHGIDIDPRAAQIAALALWLRAQRRFQRLGLKAAERPVISRVNLVAAEPMPGEPALLDEVCAELHSSLLADLLRQVHEGMHLADEAGSLLRIERDLRTAIEAAKQRWQNSGKAEQLALFPGLAKPVQQGLFPPAGISAEEFWAEAEGKVLGAARMLAERAGAADSVTRRLFAEDA
;
A
#
# COMPACT_ATOMS: atom_id res chain seq x y z
N ILE A 1 25.05 -27.56 12.34
CA ILE A 1 23.81 -28.05 11.65
C ILE A 1 22.63 -28.01 12.60
N ASP A 2 22.83 -28.34 13.88
CA ASP A 2 21.75 -28.41 14.88
C ASP A 2 21.22 -27.02 15.26
N ASP A 3 22.07 -26.00 15.35
CA ASP A 3 21.68 -24.62 15.58
C ASP A 3 20.78 -24.07 14.47
N LEU A 4 21.06 -24.41 13.21
CA LEU A 4 20.23 -24.00 12.08
C LEU A 4 18.84 -24.69 12.14
N ARG A 5 18.80 -25.98 12.50
CA ARG A 5 17.52 -26.70 12.67
C ARG A 5 16.66 -26.11 13.78
N ALA A 6 17.30 -25.64 14.86
CA ALA A 6 16.61 -24.96 15.94
C ALA A 6 16.03 -23.61 15.49
N ALA A 7 16.71 -22.87 14.62
CA ALA A 7 16.25 -21.57 14.12
C ALA A 7 15.12 -21.67 13.06
N VAL A 8 15.04 -22.80 12.31
CA VAL A 8 14.12 -22.96 11.18
C VAL A 8 12.66 -22.56 11.48
N PRO A 9 12.01 -22.99 12.58
CA PRO A 9 10.61 -22.62 12.84
C PRO A 9 10.40 -21.11 12.96
N ALA A 10 11.32 -20.41 13.62
CA ALA A 10 11.27 -18.96 13.77
C ALA A 10 11.52 -18.24 12.43
N LEU A 11 12.48 -18.73 11.63
CA LEU A 11 12.78 -18.18 10.29
C LEU A 11 11.61 -18.35 9.34
N ILE A 12 10.92 -19.48 9.34
CA ILE A 12 9.72 -19.71 8.53
C ILE A 12 8.63 -18.70 8.88
N LEU A 13 8.36 -18.47 10.15
CA LEU A 13 7.33 -17.51 10.58
C LEU A 13 7.72 -16.08 10.23
N ARG A 14 9.00 -15.77 10.25
CA ARG A 14 9.51 -14.43 10.01
C ARG A 14 9.61 -14.09 8.53
N HIS A 15 9.91 -15.07 7.66
CA HIS A 15 10.31 -14.79 6.28
C HIS A 15 9.49 -15.50 5.21
N ASN A 16 8.78 -16.59 5.55
CA ASN A 16 8.13 -17.42 4.54
C ASN A 16 6.61 -17.42 4.63
N LEU A 17 6.04 -17.21 5.81
CA LEU A 17 4.59 -17.22 6.00
C LEU A 17 4.08 -15.80 6.13
N HIS A 18 3.19 -15.44 5.20
CA HIS A 18 2.48 -14.17 5.18
C HIS A 18 1.00 -14.46 5.07
N GLY A 19 0.17 -13.70 5.77
CA GLY A 19 -1.28 -13.85 5.72
C GLY A 19 -1.97 -12.51 5.91
N ILE A 20 -3.09 -12.35 5.24
CA ILE A 20 -3.98 -11.21 5.35
C ILE A 20 -5.38 -11.75 5.63
N ASP A 21 -6.06 -11.19 6.60
CA ASP A 21 -7.44 -11.50 6.92
C ASP A 21 -8.24 -10.19 7.10
N ILE A 22 -9.53 -10.22 6.82
CA ILE A 22 -10.43 -9.09 7.07
C ILE A 22 -10.90 -9.05 8.53
N ASP A 23 -10.86 -10.18 9.23
CA ASP A 23 -11.21 -10.26 10.65
C ASP A 23 -9.95 -10.21 11.51
N PRO A 24 -9.75 -9.16 12.33
CA PRO A 24 -8.60 -9.05 13.22
C PRO A 24 -8.54 -10.18 14.26
N ARG A 25 -9.68 -10.76 14.64
CA ARG A 25 -9.73 -11.91 15.56
C ARG A 25 -9.20 -13.17 14.88
N ALA A 26 -9.56 -13.38 13.62
CA ALA A 26 -9.03 -14.50 12.84
C ALA A 26 -7.51 -14.37 12.67
N ALA A 27 -7.00 -13.18 12.36
CA ALA A 27 -5.57 -12.90 12.30
C ALA A 27 -4.84 -13.19 13.62
N GLN A 28 -5.43 -12.82 14.77
CA GLN A 28 -4.87 -13.11 16.09
C GLN A 28 -4.86 -14.61 16.40
N ILE A 29 -5.94 -15.33 16.10
CA ILE A 29 -6.04 -16.78 16.29
C ILE A 29 -5.03 -17.49 15.41
N ALA A 30 -4.87 -17.08 14.17
CA ALA A 30 -3.88 -17.63 13.24
C ALA A 30 -2.45 -17.40 13.75
N ALA A 31 -2.13 -16.20 14.25
CA ALA A 31 -0.84 -15.88 14.83
C ALA A 31 -0.52 -16.79 16.03
N LEU A 32 -1.48 -16.96 16.94
CA LEU A 32 -1.34 -17.86 18.10
C LEU A 32 -1.16 -19.33 17.66
N ALA A 33 -1.94 -19.79 16.68
CA ALA A 33 -1.85 -21.14 16.17
C ALA A 33 -0.47 -21.43 15.55
N LEU A 34 0.06 -20.50 14.77
CA LEU A 34 1.40 -20.59 14.19
C LEU A 34 2.49 -20.59 15.27
N TRP A 35 2.37 -19.71 16.25
CA TRP A 35 3.29 -19.69 17.40
C TRP A 35 3.28 -21.01 18.15
N LEU A 36 2.10 -21.58 18.46
CA LEU A 36 1.97 -22.87 19.12
C LEU A 36 2.57 -24.01 18.30
N ARG A 37 2.42 -23.97 16.97
CA ARG A 37 3.07 -24.95 16.08
C ARG A 37 4.59 -24.86 16.15
N ALA A 38 5.15 -23.67 16.19
CA ALA A 38 6.59 -23.47 16.36
C ALA A 38 7.06 -24.00 17.72
N GLN A 39 6.33 -23.71 18.82
CA GLN A 39 6.65 -24.22 20.15
C GLN A 39 6.63 -25.75 20.20
N ARG A 40 5.65 -26.41 19.58
CA ARG A 40 5.61 -27.88 19.45
C ARG A 40 6.80 -28.42 18.67
N ARG A 41 7.25 -27.70 17.63
CA ARG A 41 8.43 -28.09 16.86
C ARG A 41 9.69 -28.00 17.71
N PHE A 42 9.87 -26.94 18.47
CA PHE A 42 10.98 -26.79 19.41
C PHE A 42 11.03 -27.93 20.44
N GLN A 43 9.87 -28.31 21.00
CA GLN A 43 9.77 -29.44 21.91
C GLN A 43 10.23 -30.75 21.26
N ARG A 44 9.82 -31.00 20.00
CA ARG A 44 10.25 -32.20 19.25
C ARG A 44 11.74 -32.22 18.94
N LEU A 45 12.38 -31.05 18.88
CA LEU A 45 13.82 -30.88 18.75
C LEU A 45 14.57 -31.00 20.08
N GLY A 46 13.85 -31.21 21.19
CA GLY A 46 14.45 -31.37 22.54
C GLY A 46 14.83 -30.04 23.20
N LEU A 47 14.46 -28.88 22.60
CA LEU A 47 14.84 -27.56 23.14
C LEU A 47 14.02 -27.23 24.40
N LYS A 48 14.70 -26.90 25.48
CA LYS A 48 14.09 -26.36 26.70
C LYS A 48 13.57 -24.96 26.46
N ALA A 49 12.65 -24.47 27.27
CA ALA A 49 12.00 -23.17 27.06
C ALA A 49 13.01 -22.00 26.93
N ALA A 50 14.07 -22.01 27.73
CA ALA A 50 15.12 -20.98 27.69
C ALA A 50 16.04 -21.05 26.46
N GLU A 51 16.05 -22.17 25.75
CA GLU A 51 16.90 -22.42 24.59
C GLU A 51 16.17 -22.12 23.28
N ARG A 52 14.84 -21.85 23.33
CA ARG A 52 14.02 -21.64 22.15
C ARG A 52 14.25 -20.25 21.57
N PRO A 53 14.43 -20.14 20.24
CA PRO A 53 14.47 -18.87 19.57
C PRO A 53 13.21 -18.04 19.83
N VAL A 54 13.41 -16.75 20.13
CA VAL A 54 12.30 -15.82 20.35
C VAL A 54 11.60 -15.53 19.04
N ILE A 55 10.29 -15.74 19.02
CA ILE A 55 9.42 -15.35 17.89
C ILE A 55 8.74 -14.05 18.32
N SER A 56 9.32 -12.93 17.92
CA SER A 56 8.81 -11.60 18.26
C SER A 56 7.77 -11.09 17.25
N ARG A 57 7.70 -11.70 16.05
CA ARG A 57 6.85 -11.23 14.97
C ARG A 57 6.42 -12.40 14.07
N VAL A 58 5.17 -12.34 13.64
CA VAL A 58 4.60 -13.10 12.53
C VAL A 58 4.05 -12.11 11.49
N ASN A 59 4.10 -12.48 10.21
CA ASN A 59 3.64 -11.59 9.14
C ASN A 59 2.15 -11.86 8.82
N LEU A 60 1.32 -11.68 9.83
CA LEU A 60 -0.15 -11.74 9.71
C LEU A 60 -0.70 -10.36 10.00
N VAL A 61 -1.53 -9.85 9.12
CA VAL A 61 -2.14 -8.53 9.22
C VAL A 61 -3.66 -8.63 9.01
N ALA A 62 -4.40 -7.79 9.71
CA ALA A 62 -5.79 -7.54 9.39
C ALA A 62 -5.85 -6.47 8.29
N ALA A 63 -6.67 -6.70 7.26
CA ALA A 63 -6.95 -5.70 6.26
C ALA A 63 -7.94 -4.70 6.85
N GLU A 64 -7.55 -3.43 6.85
CA GLU A 64 -8.41 -2.32 7.27
C GLU A 64 -8.60 -1.38 6.08
N PRO A 65 -9.75 -0.66 6.01
CA PRO A 65 -9.92 0.39 5.02
C PRO A 65 -8.78 1.39 5.14
N MET A 66 -8.39 2.00 4.03
CA MET A 66 -7.36 3.02 4.07
C MET A 66 -7.83 4.18 4.94
N PRO A 67 -7.16 4.46 6.07
CA PRO A 67 -7.54 5.56 6.93
C PRO A 67 -7.23 6.89 6.24
N GLY A 68 -7.94 7.93 6.61
CA GLY A 68 -7.65 9.29 6.19
C GLY A 68 -8.92 10.09 5.97
N GLU A 69 -8.95 11.26 6.57
CA GLU A 69 -9.97 12.25 6.26
C GLU A 69 -9.73 12.82 4.86
N PRO A 70 -10.78 13.25 4.13
CA PRO A 70 -10.64 13.87 2.81
C PRO A 70 -9.64 15.02 2.77
N ALA A 71 -9.56 15.81 3.87
CA ALA A 71 -8.60 16.90 3.98
C ALA A 71 -7.14 16.44 3.94
N LEU A 72 -6.81 15.32 4.59
CA LEU A 72 -5.47 14.75 4.56
C LEU A 72 -5.11 14.18 3.17
N LEU A 73 -6.09 13.57 2.50
CA LEU A 73 -5.92 13.11 1.12
C LEU A 73 -5.62 14.27 0.18
N ASP A 74 -6.34 15.38 0.31
CA ASP A 74 -6.13 16.57 -0.52
C ASP A 74 -4.76 17.22 -0.24
N GLU A 75 -4.29 17.24 1.01
CA GLU A 75 -2.95 17.70 1.38
C GLU A 75 -1.87 16.85 0.68
N VAL A 76 -1.95 15.52 0.78
CA VAL A 76 -0.99 14.62 0.12
C VAL A 76 -1.08 14.71 -1.41
N CYS A 77 -2.28 14.89 -1.97
CA CYS A 77 -2.46 15.12 -3.40
C CYS A 77 -1.77 16.41 -3.86
N ALA A 78 -1.81 17.47 -3.07
CA ALA A 78 -1.13 18.74 -3.38
C ALA A 78 0.40 18.59 -3.40
N GLU A 79 0.97 17.74 -2.54
CA GLU A 79 2.41 17.46 -2.52
C GLU A 79 2.93 16.74 -3.77
N LEU A 80 2.06 16.05 -4.52
CA LEU A 80 2.45 15.34 -5.74
C LEU A 80 2.76 16.26 -6.92
N HIS A 81 2.37 17.55 -6.87
CA HIS A 81 2.62 18.55 -7.89
C HIS A 81 2.19 18.13 -9.32
N SER A 82 1.29 17.14 -9.41
CA SER A 82 0.76 16.59 -10.66
C SER A 82 -0.70 16.19 -10.44
N SER A 83 -1.60 16.80 -11.18
CA SER A 83 -3.03 16.46 -11.11
C SER A 83 -3.30 15.02 -11.49
N LEU A 84 -2.54 14.48 -12.47
CA LEU A 84 -2.65 13.09 -12.88
C LEU A 84 -2.29 12.12 -11.74
N LEU A 85 -1.17 12.35 -11.04
CA LEU A 85 -0.76 11.51 -9.92
C LEU A 85 -1.74 11.65 -8.74
N ALA A 86 -2.26 12.85 -8.52
CA ALA A 86 -3.30 13.09 -7.52
C ALA A 86 -4.60 12.32 -7.84
N ASP A 87 -5.03 12.30 -9.10
CA ASP A 87 -6.21 11.54 -9.51
C ASP A 87 -5.98 10.03 -9.38
N LEU A 88 -4.79 9.54 -9.72
CA LEU A 88 -4.42 8.14 -9.50
C LEU A 88 -4.38 7.79 -8.00
N LEU A 89 -3.88 8.68 -7.15
CA LEU A 89 -3.89 8.49 -5.69
C LEU A 89 -5.33 8.41 -5.15
N ARG A 90 -6.24 9.28 -5.63
CA ARG A 90 -7.65 9.22 -5.24
C ARG A 90 -8.30 7.91 -5.66
N GLN A 91 -8.00 7.39 -6.85
CA GLN A 91 -8.49 6.08 -7.28
C GLN A 91 -7.97 4.95 -6.41
N VAL A 92 -6.69 4.98 -6.04
CA VAL A 92 -6.11 4.01 -5.10
C VAL A 92 -6.79 4.10 -3.74
N HIS A 93 -6.98 5.30 -3.20
CA HIS A 93 -7.65 5.53 -1.93
C HIS A 93 -9.08 5.00 -1.93
N GLU A 94 -9.86 5.29 -2.97
CA GLU A 94 -11.23 4.78 -3.12
C GLU A 94 -11.26 3.26 -3.22
N GLY A 95 -10.35 2.65 -4.02
CA GLY A 95 -10.23 1.19 -4.10
C GLY A 95 -9.85 0.55 -2.78
N MET A 96 -8.97 1.19 -2.00
CA MET A 96 -8.56 0.70 -0.68
C MET A 96 -9.60 0.93 0.42
N HIS A 97 -10.60 1.77 0.18
CA HIS A 97 -11.71 1.96 1.13
C HIS A 97 -12.53 0.68 1.31
N LEU A 98 -12.52 -0.19 0.30
CA LEU A 98 -13.19 -1.49 0.33
C LEU A 98 -12.30 -2.63 0.87
N ALA A 99 -11.16 -2.31 1.49
CA ALA A 99 -10.20 -3.33 1.92
C ALA A 99 -10.75 -4.26 3.02
N ASP A 100 -11.63 -3.76 3.87
CA ASP A 100 -12.32 -4.54 4.91
C ASP A 100 -13.35 -5.54 4.33
N GLU A 101 -13.92 -5.24 3.17
CA GLU A 101 -14.89 -6.11 2.50
C GLU A 101 -14.21 -7.08 1.51
N ALA A 102 -13.27 -6.58 0.72
CA ALA A 102 -12.63 -7.31 -0.36
C ALA A 102 -11.36 -8.07 0.05
N GLY A 103 -10.68 -7.62 1.11
CA GLY A 103 -9.48 -8.27 1.65
C GLY A 103 -8.42 -8.56 0.57
N SER A 104 -8.02 -9.84 0.47
CA SER A 104 -7.01 -10.31 -0.50
C SER A 104 -7.48 -10.31 -1.96
N LEU A 105 -8.76 -10.04 -2.23
CA LEU A 105 -9.28 -9.90 -3.61
C LEU A 105 -8.93 -8.56 -4.24
N LEU A 106 -8.53 -7.57 -3.43
CA LEU A 106 -8.06 -6.29 -3.94
C LEU A 106 -6.77 -6.46 -4.76
N ARG A 107 -6.80 -5.93 -5.97
CA ARG A 107 -5.67 -5.96 -6.91
C ARG A 107 -5.22 -4.55 -7.27
N ILE A 108 -5.01 -3.73 -6.25
CA ILE A 108 -4.72 -2.29 -6.39
C ILE A 108 -3.55 -2.02 -7.33
N GLU A 109 -2.45 -2.78 -7.21
CA GLU A 109 -1.30 -2.60 -8.12
C GLU A 109 -1.67 -2.86 -9.58
N ARG A 110 -2.49 -3.86 -9.84
CA ARG A 110 -2.95 -4.18 -11.21
C ARG A 110 -3.87 -3.08 -11.75
N ASP A 111 -4.80 -2.62 -10.93
CA ASP A 111 -5.77 -1.59 -11.30
C ASP A 111 -5.06 -0.25 -11.50
N LEU A 112 -4.08 0.06 -10.66
CA LEU A 112 -3.21 1.23 -10.80
C LEU A 112 -2.39 1.18 -12.09
N ARG A 113 -1.75 0.05 -12.42
CA ARG A 113 -1.02 -0.12 -13.69
C ARG A 113 -1.94 0.07 -14.90
N THR A 114 -3.14 -0.49 -14.85
CA THR A 114 -4.14 -0.32 -15.91
C THR A 114 -4.54 1.15 -16.06
N ALA A 115 -4.73 1.87 -14.96
CA ALA A 115 -5.05 3.30 -14.97
C ALA A 115 -3.88 4.15 -15.52
N ILE A 116 -2.63 3.83 -15.14
CA ILE A 116 -1.43 4.48 -15.67
C ILE A 116 -1.29 4.27 -17.17
N GLU A 117 -1.46 3.05 -17.68
CA GLU A 117 -1.40 2.77 -19.12
C GLU A 117 -2.51 3.50 -19.88
N ALA A 118 -3.72 3.52 -19.36
CA ALA A 118 -4.82 4.28 -19.95
C ALA A 118 -4.54 5.81 -19.98
N ALA A 119 -3.92 6.34 -18.94
CA ALA A 119 -3.52 7.74 -18.87
C ALA A 119 -2.39 8.05 -19.86
N LYS A 120 -1.40 7.16 -19.98
CA LYS A 120 -0.29 7.25 -20.95
C LYS A 120 -0.80 7.23 -22.39
N GLN A 121 -1.75 6.35 -22.72
CA GLN A 121 -2.37 6.30 -24.04
C GLN A 121 -3.13 7.60 -24.35
N ARG A 122 -3.90 8.12 -23.40
CA ARG A 122 -4.61 9.40 -23.55
C ARG A 122 -3.64 10.55 -23.80
N TRP A 123 -2.54 10.58 -23.06
CA TRP A 123 -1.50 11.59 -23.27
C TRP A 123 -0.84 11.50 -24.65
N GLN A 124 -0.47 10.30 -25.11
CA GLN A 124 0.11 10.07 -26.44
C GLN A 124 -0.86 10.48 -27.56
N ASN A 125 -2.16 10.24 -27.37
CA ASN A 125 -3.18 10.61 -28.35
C ASN A 125 -3.48 12.12 -28.34
N SER A 126 -3.37 12.79 -27.19
CA SER A 126 -3.56 14.26 -27.12
C SER A 126 -2.45 15.02 -27.83
N GLY A 127 -1.20 14.56 -27.75
CA GLY A 127 -0.10 15.14 -28.54
C GLY A 127 -0.28 15.01 -30.06
N LYS A 128 -0.93 13.95 -30.53
CA LYS A 128 -1.28 13.79 -31.94
C LYS A 128 -2.46 14.70 -32.38
N ALA A 129 -3.39 14.98 -31.48
CA ALA A 129 -4.51 15.87 -31.74
C ALA A 129 -4.06 17.34 -31.87
N GLU A 130 -3.04 17.73 -31.12
CA GLU A 130 -2.45 19.07 -31.22
C GLU A 130 -1.72 19.32 -32.56
N GLN A 131 -1.07 18.28 -33.11
CA GLN A 131 -0.48 18.34 -34.47
C GLN A 131 -1.52 18.34 -35.60
N LEU A 132 -2.73 17.84 -35.35
CA LEU A 132 -3.84 17.85 -36.32
C LEU A 132 -4.69 19.14 -36.26
N ALA A 133 -4.52 19.96 -35.24
CA ALA A 133 -5.22 21.23 -35.09
C ALA A 133 -4.57 22.34 -35.93
N LEU A 134 -4.53 22.14 -37.23
CA LEU A 134 -4.20 23.19 -38.25
C LEU A 134 -5.27 24.28 -38.31
N PHE A 135 -6.33 24.20 -37.50
CA PHE A 135 -7.41 25.19 -37.47
C PHE A 135 -7.59 25.73 -36.04
N PRO A 136 -7.17 26.97 -35.77
CA PRO A 136 -7.40 27.62 -34.48
C PRO A 136 -8.89 27.87 -34.27
N GLY A 137 -9.53 27.11 -33.45
CA GLY A 137 -10.95 27.24 -33.11
C GLY A 137 -11.65 25.91 -32.75
N LEU A 138 -11.04 24.78 -33.06
CA LEU A 138 -11.60 23.44 -32.76
C LEU A 138 -10.81 22.66 -31.68
N ALA A 139 -9.72 23.20 -31.20
CA ALA A 139 -8.98 22.61 -30.11
C ALA A 139 -9.76 22.74 -28.78
N LYS A 140 -10.31 21.64 -28.29
CA LYS A 140 -10.77 21.61 -26.90
C LYS A 140 -9.55 21.87 -25.99
N PRO A 141 -9.69 22.69 -24.94
CA PRO A 141 -8.57 22.95 -24.02
C PRO A 141 -8.09 21.61 -23.48
N VAL A 142 -6.84 21.26 -23.80
CA VAL A 142 -6.14 20.14 -23.19
C VAL A 142 -6.08 20.43 -21.70
N GLN A 143 -6.59 19.51 -20.88
CA GLN A 143 -6.53 19.63 -19.43
C GLN A 143 -5.07 19.84 -19.03
N GLN A 144 -4.74 21.01 -18.50
CA GLN A 144 -3.38 21.47 -18.14
C GLN A 144 -2.64 20.56 -17.13
N GLY A 145 -3.29 19.52 -16.63
CA GLY A 145 -2.74 18.59 -15.64
C GLY A 145 -2.13 17.29 -16.17
N LEU A 146 -2.17 17.05 -17.48
CA LEU A 146 -1.67 15.81 -18.09
C LEU A 146 -0.18 15.84 -18.47
N PHE A 147 0.49 16.98 -18.30
CA PHE A 147 1.90 17.11 -18.67
C PHE A 147 2.84 16.71 -17.54
N PRO A 148 3.98 16.04 -17.87
CA PRO A 148 5.05 15.86 -16.89
C PRO A 148 5.50 17.24 -16.37
N PRO A 149 5.91 17.33 -15.09
CA PRO A 149 6.50 18.55 -14.55
C PRO A 149 7.67 19.01 -15.41
N ALA A 150 7.87 20.32 -15.52
CA ALA A 150 8.97 20.87 -16.30
C ALA A 150 10.31 20.32 -15.84
N GLY A 151 11.09 19.74 -16.76
CA GLY A 151 12.44 19.21 -16.48
C GLY A 151 12.53 17.68 -16.33
N ILE A 152 11.42 16.95 -16.43
CA ILE A 152 11.41 15.48 -16.42
C ILE A 152 10.97 14.98 -17.79
N SER A 153 11.67 13.98 -18.35
CA SER A 153 11.24 13.36 -19.59
C SER A 153 9.93 12.59 -19.39
N ALA A 154 9.10 12.49 -20.44
CA ALA A 154 7.86 11.73 -20.37
C ALA A 154 8.10 10.26 -20.00
N GLU A 155 9.18 9.67 -20.50
CA GLU A 155 9.52 8.27 -20.22
C GLU A 155 9.88 8.07 -18.74
N GLU A 156 10.70 8.96 -18.17
CA GLU A 156 11.03 8.93 -16.73
C GLU A 156 9.79 9.14 -15.86
N PHE A 157 8.94 10.10 -16.22
CA PHE A 157 7.69 10.36 -15.50
C PHE A 157 6.81 9.11 -15.41
N TRP A 158 6.59 8.43 -16.54
CA TRP A 158 5.74 7.24 -16.58
C TRP A 158 6.39 6.03 -15.91
N ALA A 159 7.72 5.89 -15.96
CA ALA A 159 8.44 4.83 -15.26
C ALA A 159 8.33 4.96 -13.73
N GLU A 160 8.26 6.18 -13.21
CA GLU A 160 8.20 6.45 -11.78
C GLU A 160 6.76 6.62 -11.25
N ALA A 161 5.75 6.76 -12.12
CA ALA A 161 4.38 7.10 -11.72
C ALA A 161 3.79 6.11 -10.72
N GLU A 162 3.95 4.79 -10.96
CA GLU A 162 3.48 3.74 -10.03
C GLU A 162 4.13 3.89 -8.65
N GLY A 163 5.45 4.03 -8.61
CA GLY A 163 6.19 4.17 -7.36
C GLY A 163 5.82 5.45 -6.59
N LYS A 164 5.59 6.56 -7.28
CA LYS A 164 5.17 7.83 -6.67
C LYS A 164 3.78 7.74 -6.06
N VAL A 165 2.81 7.13 -6.78
CA VAL A 165 1.45 6.97 -6.27
C VAL A 165 1.40 6.02 -5.08
N LEU A 166 2.09 4.87 -5.15
CA LEU A 166 2.17 3.92 -4.03
C LEU A 166 2.92 4.51 -2.83
N GLY A 167 3.97 5.29 -3.07
CA GLY A 167 4.68 6.03 -2.02
C GLY A 167 3.80 7.06 -1.33
N ALA A 168 2.99 7.81 -2.08
CA ALA A 168 2.04 8.77 -1.55
C ALA A 168 0.90 8.08 -0.77
N ALA A 169 0.40 6.95 -1.27
CA ALA A 169 -0.61 6.15 -0.56
C ALA A 169 -0.06 5.63 0.79
N ARG A 170 1.18 5.16 0.82
CA ARG A 170 1.85 4.77 2.05
C ARG A 170 2.01 5.93 3.02
N MET A 171 2.44 7.09 2.55
CA MET A 171 2.59 8.30 3.36
C MET A 171 1.24 8.74 3.95
N LEU A 172 0.15 8.68 3.17
CA LEU A 172 -1.20 8.95 3.63
C LEU A 172 -1.59 8.00 4.79
N ALA A 173 -1.36 6.70 4.63
CA ALA A 173 -1.65 5.71 5.67
C ALA A 173 -0.81 5.93 6.95
N GLU A 174 0.47 6.27 6.81
CA GLU A 174 1.36 6.56 7.95
C GLU A 174 0.92 7.83 8.70
N ARG A 175 0.55 8.89 7.99
CA ARG A 175 0.05 10.15 8.61
C ARG A 175 -1.29 9.93 9.31
N ALA A 176 -2.22 9.22 8.68
CA ALA A 176 -3.51 8.89 9.26
C ALA A 176 -3.35 7.98 10.50
N GLY A 177 -2.53 6.95 10.43
CA GLY A 177 -2.23 6.06 11.56
C GLY A 177 -1.55 6.78 12.73
N ALA A 178 -0.69 7.76 12.46
CA ALA A 178 -0.08 8.59 13.50
C ALA A 178 -1.12 9.48 14.20
N ALA A 179 -2.02 10.10 13.45
CA ALA A 179 -3.10 10.91 14.00
C ALA A 179 -4.02 10.08 14.91
N ASP A 180 -4.42 8.88 14.46
CA ASP A 180 -5.29 7.98 15.22
C ASP A 180 -4.60 7.46 16.51
N SER A 181 -3.30 7.22 16.48
CA SER A 181 -2.52 6.80 17.65
C SER A 181 -2.43 7.91 18.73
N VAL A 182 -2.35 9.17 18.32
CA VAL A 182 -2.37 10.33 19.22
C VAL A 182 -3.74 10.46 19.85
N THR A 183 -4.80 10.34 19.07
CA THR A 183 -6.18 10.42 19.57
C THR A 183 -6.46 9.31 20.59
N ARG A 184 -6.04 8.08 20.33
CA ARG A 184 -6.20 6.96 21.29
C ARG A 184 -5.45 7.21 22.61
N ARG A 185 -4.26 7.84 22.57
CA ARG A 185 -3.50 8.15 23.78
C ARG A 185 -4.19 9.23 24.61
N LEU A 186 -4.72 10.27 23.98
CA LEU A 186 -5.43 11.34 24.66
C LEU A 186 -6.69 10.86 25.39
N PHE A 187 -7.42 9.91 24.79
CA PHE A 187 -8.62 9.31 25.41
C PHE A 187 -8.33 8.19 26.41
N ALA A 188 -7.11 7.62 26.40
CA ALA A 188 -6.71 6.59 27.38
C ALA A 188 -6.21 7.20 28.69
N GLU A 189 -5.85 8.48 28.71
CA GLU A 189 -5.42 9.20 29.93
C GLU A 189 -6.60 9.75 30.75
N ASP A 190 -7.82 9.80 30.17
CA ASP A 190 -9.03 10.26 30.83
C ASP A 190 -9.95 9.13 31.38
N ALA A 191 -9.51 7.86 31.34
CA ALA A 191 -10.24 6.69 31.84
C ALA A 191 -9.48 6.02 33.04
#